data_c7d8f9e8587304bbd39557aaa7314cf8
#
_entry.id   c7d8f9e8587304bbd39557aaa7314cf8
#
_cell.length_a   1.000
_cell.length_b   1.000
_cell.length_c   1.000
_cell.angle_alpha   90.00
_cell.angle_beta   90.00
_cell.angle_gamma   90.00
#
_symmetry.space_group_name_H-M   'P 1'
#
loop_
_entity.id
_entity.type
_entity.pdbx_description
1 polymer ?
#
loop_
_entity_poly.entity_id
_entity_poly.type
_entity_poly.pdbx_seq_one_letter_code
_entity_poly.pdbx_strand_id
1 'polypeptide(L)' 'MAKFKCKLCGYVTEEFEELPEDYKCPMCCATADMFEKVD' A
#
# COMPACT_ATOMS: atom_id res chain seq x y z
N MET A 1 -12.56 -6.10 -3.52
CA MET A 1 -11.58 -5.29 -2.80
C MET A 1 -10.19 -5.82 -3.06
N ALA A 2 -9.20 -4.98 -2.90
CA ALA A 2 -7.84 -5.35 -3.27
C ALA A 2 -6.89 -5.08 -2.12
N LYS A 3 -5.83 -5.87 -2.06
CA LYS A 3 -4.75 -5.63 -1.11
C LYS A 3 -3.62 -4.94 -1.85
N PHE A 4 -2.87 -4.15 -1.12
CA PHE A 4 -1.76 -3.41 -1.69
C PHE A 4 -0.49 -3.73 -0.93
N LYS A 5 0.59 -3.86 -1.66
CA LYS A 5 1.87 -4.21 -1.09
C LYS A 5 2.86 -3.09 -1.30
N CYS A 6 3.53 -2.70 -0.22
CA CYS A 6 4.59 -1.71 -0.30
C CYS A 6 5.81 -2.34 -0.97
N LYS A 7 6.27 -1.73 -2.04
CA LYS A 7 7.41 -2.26 -2.77
C LYS A 7 8.73 -1.96 -2.08
N LEU A 8 8.70 -1.11 -1.08
CA LEU A 8 9.91 -0.70 -0.38
C LEU A 8 10.22 -1.63 0.79
N CYS A 9 9.24 -1.92 1.62
CA CYS A 9 9.47 -2.76 2.80
C CYS A 9 8.69 -4.07 2.79
N GLY A 10 7.81 -4.26 1.81
CA GLY A 10 7.04 -5.48 1.71
C GLY A 10 5.78 -5.55 2.56
N TYR A 11 5.40 -4.42 3.15
CA TYR A 11 4.20 -4.38 3.97
C TYR A 11 2.96 -4.56 3.10
N VAL A 12 2.04 -5.42 3.54
CA VAL A 12 0.79 -5.65 2.84
C VAL A 12 -0.34 -4.99 3.63
N THR A 13 -1.10 -4.14 2.97
CA THR A 13 -2.21 -3.45 3.62
C THR A 13 -3.43 -4.35 3.73
N GLU A 14 -4.42 -3.88 4.47
CA GLU A 14 -5.72 -4.53 4.49
C GLU A 14 -6.40 -4.33 3.15
N GLU A 15 -7.54 -4.98 2.98
CA GLU A 15 -8.30 -4.82 1.75
C GLU A 15 -8.92 -3.44 1.67
N PHE A 16 -8.65 -2.75 0.58
CA PHE A 16 -9.23 -1.45 0.27
C PHE A 16 -9.92 -1.54 -1.07
N GLU A 17 -10.94 -0.72 -1.27
CA GLU A 17 -11.52 -0.59 -2.60
C GLU A 17 -10.50 0.05 -3.52
N GLU A 18 -9.84 1.09 -3.02
CA GLU A 18 -8.71 1.68 -3.70
C GLU A 18 -7.82 2.36 -2.67
N LEU A 19 -6.54 2.46 -2.99
CA LEU A 19 -5.59 3.06 -2.08
C LEU A 19 -5.64 4.59 -2.22
N PRO A 20 -5.81 5.30 -1.09
CA PRO A 20 -5.79 6.77 -1.14
C PRO A 20 -4.44 7.28 -1.62
N GLU A 21 -4.44 8.36 -2.37
CA GLU A 21 -3.17 8.88 -2.88
C GLU A 21 -2.31 9.51 -1.80
N ASP A 22 -2.92 9.83 -0.66
CA ASP A 22 -2.16 10.39 0.47
C ASP A 22 -1.80 9.32 1.50
N TYR A 23 -2.00 8.07 1.16
CA TYR A 23 -1.68 6.97 2.06
C TYR A 23 -0.17 6.82 2.19
N LYS A 24 0.26 6.47 3.38
CA LYS A 24 1.66 6.23 3.66
C LYS A 24 1.82 4.91 4.40
N CYS A 25 2.90 4.22 4.09
CA CYS A 25 3.21 2.96 4.75
C CYS A 25 3.52 3.20 6.22
N PRO A 26 2.86 2.51 7.15
CA PRO A 26 3.15 2.67 8.57
C PRO A 26 4.48 2.05 8.99
N MET A 27 5.09 1.25 8.13
CA MET A 27 6.34 0.59 8.44
C MET A 27 7.55 1.40 7.99
N CYS A 28 7.52 1.91 6.78
CA CYS A 28 8.66 2.61 6.20
C CYS A 28 8.33 4.01 5.72
N CYS A 29 7.09 4.44 5.88
CA CYS A 29 6.62 5.76 5.45
C CYS A 29 6.68 5.98 3.95
N ALA A 30 6.66 4.92 3.17
CA ALA A 30 6.63 5.04 1.72
C ALA A 30 5.30 5.65 1.30
N THR A 31 5.33 6.42 0.23
CA THR A 31 4.11 7.03 -0.29
C THR A 31 3.28 5.98 -1.03
N ALA A 32 2.04 6.35 -1.36
CA ALA A 32 1.15 5.44 -2.06
C ALA A 32 1.72 5.00 -3.41
N ASP A 33 2.60 5.79 -4.00
CA ASP A 33 3.25 5.43 -5.26
C ASP A 33 4.05 4.15 -5.15
N MET A 34 4.49 3.82 -3.94
CA MET A 34 5.30 2.62 -3.71
C MET A 34 4.47 1.37 -3.49
N PHE A 35 3.17 1.51 -3.52
CA PHE A 35 2.27 0.38 -3.31
C PHE A 35 1.79 -0.16 -4.64
N GLU A 36 1.66 -1.48 -4.73
CA GLU A 36 1.08 -2.09 -5.90
C GLU A 36 -0.05 -3.02 -5.49
N LYS A 37 -1.01 -3.17 -6.37
CA LYS A 37 -2.15 -4.02 -6.13
C LYS A 37 -1.72 -5.48 -6.27
N VAL A 38 -1.96 -6.27 -5.23
CA VAL A 38 -1.53 -7.67 -5.21
C VAL A 38 -2.68 -8.64 -5.00
N ASP A 39 -3.86 -8.20 -5.23
CA ASP A 39 -5.04 -9.03 -5.06
C ASP A 39 -5.09 -10.15 -6.10
#